data_8e70fb909094535e6f2c00b4a15b5b25
#
_entry.id   8e70fb909094535e6f2c00b4a15b5b25
#
_cell.length_a   1.000
_cell.length_b   1.000
_cell.length_c   1.000
_cell.angle_alpha   90.00
_cell.angle_beta   90.00
_cell.angle_gamma   90.00
#
_symmetry.space_group_name_H-M   'P 1'
#
loop_
_entity.id
_entity.type
_entity.pdbx_description
1 polymer ?
#
loop_
_entity_poly.entity_id
_entity_poly.type
_entity_poly.pdbx_seq_one_letter_code
_entity_poly.pdbx_strand_id
1 'polypeptide(L)'
;MTSEDTIAAPRPRPIQDEAQLPPVKDPKMSADGVSVFYGDKQALKDISIKIYDDRVTAFIGPSGCGKSTFLRCLNRMNDTIASARVTGRIELDGQDIYGPAMDVVQLRARVGMVFQKPNPFPKSIFENVAYGPRIHGLSTSKAELEAIVERSLKRAGLWDEVKDRLSESGTALSGGQQQRLCIARAIAVDPEVILMDEPCSALDPIATAKIEELIHELRGRYAIAIVTHNMQQAARVSQRTAFFHLGEMVEYGKTSEMSTNPREQRTQDYITGRYG
;
A
#
# COMPACT_ATOMS: atom_id res chain seq x y z
N MET A 1 10.02 -18.19 42.76
CA MET A 1 8.84 -18.38 41.93
C MET A 1 8.61 -17.03 41.21
N THR A 2 9.18 -16.88 40.08
CA THR A 2 9.07 -15.66 39.23
C THR A 2 7.96 -15.94 38.24
N SER A 3 6.86 -15.18 38.35
CA SER A 3 5.76 -15.19 37.38
C SER A 3 6.25 -14.56 36.08
N GLU A 4 6.40 -15.35 35.02
CA GLU A 4 6.57 -14.89 33.68
C GLU A 4 5.23 -14.27 33.24
N ASP A 5 5.18 -12.93 33.17
CA ASP A 5 4.11 -12.20 32.50
C ASP A 5 4.20 -12.49 31.00
N THR A 6 3.49 -13.50 30.54
CA THR A 6 3.30 -13.76 29.10
C THR A 6 2.45 -12.63 28.54
N ILE A 7 3.10 -11.66 27.89
CA ILE A 7 2.41 -10.61 27.14
C ILE A 7 1.67 -11.30 25.99
N ALA A 8 0.36 -11.48 26.16
CA ALA A 8 -0.51 -12.03 25.12
C ALA A 8 -0.45 -11.12 23.89
N ALA A 9 -0.16 -11.71 22.72
CA ALA A 9 -0.20 -10.99 21.45
C ALA A 9 -1.58 -10.30 21.29
N PRO A 10 -1.63 -9.04 20.85
CA PRO A 10 -2.89 -8.33 20.67
C PRO A 10 -3.78 -9.11 19.73
N ARG A 11 -5.03 -9.35 20.14
CA ARG A 11 -6.02 -10.02 19.29
C ARG A 11 -6.29 -9.13 18.09
N PRO A 12 -6.22 -9.64 16.85
CA PRO A 12 -6.55 -8.85 15.67
C PRO A 12 -7.98 -8.31 15.80
N ARG A 13 -8.16 -7.01 15.60
CA ARG A 13 -9.49 -6.41 15.55
C ARG A 13 -10.26 -7.03 14.39
N PRO A 14 -11.55 -7.38 14.57
CA PRO A 14 -12.35 -7.90 13.47
C PRO A 14 -12.41 -6.86 12.33
N ILE A 15 -12.28 -7.34 11.11
CA ILE A 15 -12.46 -6.53 9.90
C ILE A 15 -13.86 -5.93 10.00
N GLN A 16 -13.97 -4.59 9.87
CA GLN A 16 -15.29 -4.00 9.65
C GLN A 16 -15.77 -4.49 8.29
N ASP A 17 -16.87 -5.24 8.28
CA ASP A 17 -17.52 -5.67 7.06
C ASP A 17 -17.81 -4.45 6.18
N GLU A 18 -17.66 -4.58 4.86
CA GLU A 18 -17.97 -3.51 3.91
C GLU A 18 -19.39 -2.96 4.11
N ALA A 19 -20.31 -3.78 4.63
CA ALA A 19 -21.67 -3.37 5.00
C ALA A 19 -21.73 -2.32 6.14
N GLN A 20 -20.67 -2.20 6.96
CA GLN A 20 -20.59 -1.23 8.06
C GLN A 20 -19.90 0.08 7.64
N LEU A 21 -19.40 0.14 6.42
CA LEU A 21 -18.72 1.31 5.88
C LEU A 21 -19.70 2.19 5.08
N PRO A 22 -19.39 3.49 4.90
CA PRO A 22 -20.22 4.37 4.06
C PRO A 22 -20.45 3.76 2.68
N PRO A 23 -21.59 4.03 2.04
CA PRO A 23 -21.85 3.57 0.68
C PRO A 23 -20.72 3.96 -0.26
N VAL A 24 -20.34 3.04 -1.14
CA VAL A 24 -19.29 3.28 -2.14
C VAL A 24 -19.82 4.33 -3.12
N LYS A 25 -19.10 5.44 -3.23
CA LYS A 25 -19.32 6.50 -4.22
C LYS A 25 -18.48 6.22 -5.49
N ASP A 26 -18.12 7.28 -6.20
CA ASP A 26 -17.21 7.21 -7.31
C ASP A 26 -15.84 6.67 -6.86
N PRO A 27 -15.14 5.90 -7.67
CA PRO A 27 -13.83 5.37 -7.32
C PRO A 27 -12.81 6.50 -7.19
N LYS A 28 -11.92 6.42 -6.20
CA LYS A 28 -10.76 7.31 -6.08
C LYS A 28 -9.79 7.09 -7.23
N MET A 29 -9.52 5.82 -7.56
CA MET A 29 -8.80 5.45 -8.78
C MET A 29 -9.59 4.40 -9.56
N SER A 30 -9.52 4.48 -10.88
CA SER A 30 -10.03 3.46 -11.78
C SER A 30 -8.99 3.10 -12.83
N ALA A 31 -9.00 1.85 -13.24
CA ALA A 31 -8.26 1.36 -14.39
C ALA A 31 -9.24 0.70 -15.35
N ASP A 32 -9.08 0.95 -16.65
CA ASP A 32 -9.91 0.39 -17.72
C ASP A 32 -9.02 -0.10 -18.86
N GLY A 33 -9.09 -1.42 -19.13
CA GLY A 33 -8.37 -2.09 -20.20
C GLY A 33 -6.85 -1.99 -20.12
N VAL A 34 -6.27 -1.91 -18.91
CA VAL A 34 -4.84 -1.66 -18.71
C VAL A 34 -4.00 -2.88 -19.09
N SER A 35 -3.10 -2.69 -20.05
CA SER A 35 -2.10 -3.68 -20.43
C SER A 35 -0.70 -3.10 -20.28
N VAL A 36 0.27 -3.94 -19.91
CA VAL A 36 1.67 -3.55 -19.71
C VAL A 36 2.58 -4.47 -20.49
N PHE A 37 3.56 -3.88 -21.15
CA PHE A 37 4.56 -4.57 -21.94
C PHE A 37 5.97 -4.16 -21.46
N TYR A 38 6.89 -5.11 -21.43
CA TYR A 38 8.33 -4.91 -21.28
C TYR A 38 9.01 -5.37 -22.57
N GLY A 39 9.36 -4.44 -23.45
CA GLY A 39 9.69 -4.75 -24.84
C GLY A 39 8.53 -5.47 -25.51
N ASP A 40 8.77 -6.67 -26.06
CA ASP A 40 7.75 -7.49 -26.74
C ASP A 40 6.94 -8.38 -25.77
N LYS A 41 7.37 -8.50 -24.51
CA LYS A 41 6.71 -9.35 -23.53
C LYS A 41 5.55 -8.62 -22.86
N GLN A 42 4.32 -9.10 -23.07
CA GLN A 42 3.14 -8.63 -22.34
C GLN A 42 3.15 -9.20 -20.91
N ALA A 43 3.18 -8.30 -19.93
CA ALA A 43 3.18 -8.63 -18.50
C ALA A 43 1.79 -8.54 -17.87
N LEU A 44 0.94 -7.63 -18.35
CA LEU A 44 -0.46 -7.50 -17.91
C LEU A 44 -1.38 -7.40 -19.13
N LYS A 45 -2.60 -7.96 -18.98
CA LYS A 45 -3.58 -8.09 -20.07
C LYS A 45 -4.93 -7.57 -19.59
N ASP A 46 -5.37 -6.44 -20.15
CA ASP A 46 -6.74 -5.92 -20.06
C ASP A 46 -7.29 -5.84 -18.61
N ILE A 47 -6.53 -5.21 -17.71
CA ILE A 47 -6.90 -5.07 -16.30
C ILE A 47 -7.87 -3.91 -16.12
N SER A 48 -9.07 -4.20 -15.60
CA SER A 48 -10.09 -3.19 -15.29
C SER A 48 -10.52 -3.32 -13.82
N ILE A 49 -10.26 -2.29 -12.99
CA ILE A 49 -10.51 -2.31 -11.55
C ILE A 49 -10.85 -0.93 -11.01
N LYS A 50 -11.58 -0.89 -9.88
CA LYS A 50 -11.92 0.33 -9.15
C LYS A 50 -11.36 0.26 -7.72
N ILE A 51 -10.69 1.31 -7.29
CA ILE A 51 -10.14 1.50 -5.94
C ILE A 51 -10.90 2.66 -5.31
N TYR A 52 -11.40 2.47 -4.10
CA TYR A 52 -12.31 3.40 -3.45
C TYR A 52 -11.70 4.03 -2.22
N ASP A 53 -12.16 5.25 -1.88
CA ASP A 53 -11.87 5.89 -0.60
C ASP A 53 -12.34 5.02 0.56
N ASP A 54 -11.71 5.20 1.71
CA ASP A 54 -12.05 4.50 2.97
C ASP A 54 -12.02 2.97 2.83
N ARG A 55 -11.32 2.44 1.84
CA ARG A 55 -11.17 0.99 1.58
C ARG A 55 -9.72 0.61 1.36
N VAL A 56 -9.43 -0.62 1.76
CA VAL A 56 -8.23 -1.32 1.33
C VAL A 56 -8.59 -2.30 0.23
N THR A 57 -7.94 -2.19 -0.92
CA THR A 57 -8.04 -3.14 -2.03
C THR A 57 -6.77 -3.97 -2.06
N ALA A 58 -6.88 -5.29 -1.83
CA ALA A 58 -5.74 -6.21 -1.89
C ALA A 58 -5.59 -6.81 -3.29
N PHE A 59 -4.37 -6.88 -3.78
CA PHE A 59 -3.98 -7.63 -4.96
C PHE A 59 -3.27 -8.90 -4.52
N ILE A 60 -3.87 -10.07 -4.77
CA ILE A 60 -3.33 -11.37 -4.41
C ILE A 60 -3.00 -12.20 -5.64
N GLY A 61 -2.22 -13.26 -5.46
CA GLY A 61 -1.86 -14.20 -6.54
C GLY A 61 -0.42 -14.67 -6.41
N PRO A 62 0.00 -15.65 -7.24
CA PRO A 62 1.36 -16.20 -7.24
C PRO A 62 2.43 -15.14 -7.50
N SER A 63 3.68 -15.43 -7.12
CA SER A 63 4.82 -14.59 -7.47
C SER A 63 4.97 -14.47 -8.98
N GLY A 64 5.30 -13.26 -9.46
CA GLY A 64 5.50 -13.01 -10.90
C GLY A 64 4.20 -12.88 -11.74
N CYS A 65 2.99 -12.96 -11.15
CA CYS A 65 1.74 -12.83 -11.92
C CYS A 65 1.36 -11.39 -12.32
N GLY A 66 2.16 -10.36 -11.94
CA GLY A 66 1.96 -8.99 -12.40
C GLY A 66 1.41 -8.00 -11.35
N LYS A 67 1.14 -8.41 -10.11
CA LYS A 67 0.59 -7.54 -9.03
C LYS A 67 1.36 -6.25 -8.82
N SER A 68 2.67 -6.36 -8.55
CA SER A 68 3.55 -5.20 -8.35
C SER A 68 3.71 -4.37 -9.62
N THR A 69 3.67 -5.01 -10.81
CA THR A 69 3.64 -4.29 -12.09
C THR A 69 2.39 -3.42 -12.20
N PHE A 70 1.22 -3.96 -11.86
CA PHE A 70 -0.03 -3.20 -11.87
C PHE A 70 -0.03 -2.10 -10.80
N LEU A 71 0.41 -2.42 -9.57
CA LEU A 71 0.50 -1.42 -8.50
C LEU A 71 1.34 -0.21 -8.93
N ARG A 72 2.47 -0.43 -9.62
CA ARG A 72 3.36 0.62 -10.14
C ARG A 72 2.78 1.40 -11.31
N CYS A 73 1.75 0.92 -12.00
CA CYS A 73 1.02 1.71 -12.99
C CYS A 73 0.25 2.85 -12.33
N LEU A 74 -0.28 2.64 -11.12
CA LEU A 74 -1.15 3.59 -10.43
C LEU A 74 -0.45 4.91 -10.03
N ASN A 75 0.88 4.94 -10.01
CA ASN A 75 1.68 6.15 -9.76
C ASN A 75 2.77 6.38 -10.83
N ARG A 76 2.65 5.71 -11.98
CA ARG A 76 3.58 5.84 -13.10
C ARG A 76 5.04 5.47 -12.77
N MET A 77 5.26 4.59 -11.76
CA MET A 77 6.61 4.11 -11.46
C MET A 77 7.21 3.24 -12.57
N ASN A 78 6.39 2.63 -13.42
CA ASN A 78 6.87 1.88 -14.59
C ASN A 78 7.55 2.78 -15.63
N ASP A 79 7.29 4.10 -15.64
CA ASP A 79 7.96 5.06 -16.53
C ASP A 79 9.48 5.12 -16.31
N THR A 80 9.97 4.64 -15.16
CA THR A 80 11.43 4.56 -14.88
C THR A 80 12.11 3.39 -15.61
N ILE A 81 11.34 2.51 -16.25
CA ILE A 81 11.83 1.35 -16.98
C ILE A 81 11.70 1.65 -18.48
N ALA A 82 12.82 1.86 -19.16
CA ALA A 82 12.84 2.30 -20.56
C ALA A 82 12.08 1.38 -21.53
N SER A 83 12.02 0.07 -21.24
CA SER A 83 11.28 -0.91 -22.05
C SER A 83 9.81 -1.05 -21.66
N ALA A 84 9.34 -0.35 -20.62
CA ALA A 84 7.96 -0.47 -20.18
C ALA A 84 7.03 0.41 -21.04
N ARG A 85 5.91 -0.17 -21.46
CA ARG A 85 4.83 0.53 -22.15
C ARG A 85 3.50 0.13 -21.50
N VAL A 86 2.75 1.14 -21.06
CA VAL A 86 1.41 0.99 -20.49
C VAL A 86 0.38 1.46 -21.50
N THR A 87 -0.69 0.70 -21.69
CA THR A 87 -1.85 1.05 -22.54
C THR A 87 -3.13 0.89 -21.72
N GLY A 88 -4.24 1.38 -22.25
CA GLY A 88 -5.49 1.49 -21.50
C GLY A 88 -5.56 2.82 -20.77
N ARG A 89 -6.48 2.96 -19.81
CA ARG A 89 -6.73 4.20 -19.09
C ARG A 89 -6.66 3.98 -17.59
N ILE A 90 -5.96 4.87 -16.88
CA ILE A 90 -5.96 4.92 -15.41
C ILE A 90 -6.31 6.34 -14.99
N GLU A 91 -7.28 6.46 -14.09
CA GLU A 91 -7.76 7.75 -13.61
C GLU A 91 -7.58 7.88 -12.09
N LEU A 92 -7.29 9.10 -11.66
CA LEU A 92 -7.36 9.55 -10.27
C LEU A 92 -8.39 10.68 -10.23
N ASP A 93 -9.49 10.51 -9.49
CA ASP A 93 -10.63 11.44 -9.45
C ASP A 93 -11.15 11.80 -10.86
N GLY A 94 -11.24 10.83 -11.77
CA GLY A 94 -11.69 11.03 -13.15
C GLY A 94 -10.66 11.68 -14.08
N GLN A 95 -9.48 12.02 -13.59
CA GLN A 95 -8.39 12.57 -14.41
C GLN A 95 -7.43 11.45 -14.85
N ASP A 96 -7.22 11.32 -16.17
CA ASP A 96 -6.27 10.35 -16.73
C ASP A 96 -4.83 10.65 -16.29
N ILE A 97 -4.23 9.71 -15.54
CA ILE A 97 -2.87 9.88 -14.99
C ILE A 97 -1.76 9.73 -16.05
N TYR A 98 -2.07 9.17 -17.23
CA TYR A 98 -1.17 9.07 -18.38
C TYR A 98 -1.44 10.18 -19.44
N GLY A 99 -2.45 11.02 -19.19
CA GLY A 99 -2.78 12.15 -20.05
C GLY A 99 -1.70 13.24 -20.04
N PRO A 100 -1.62 14.04 -21.12
CA PRO A 100 -0.57 15.06 -21.29
C PRO A 100 -0.65 16.20 -20.27
N ALA A 101 -1.79 16.39 -19.60
CA ALA A 101 -1.99 17.41 -18.58
C ALA A 101 -1.54 16.97 -17.19
N MET A 102 -1.17 15.70 -16.99
CA MET A 102 -0.78 15.18 -15.69
C MET A 102 0.71 15.42 -15.41
N ASP A 103 0.99 16.21 -14.39
CA ASP A 103 2.33 16.33 -13.82
C ASP A 103 2.64 15.10 -12.95
N VAL A 104 3.68 14.34 -13.32
CA VAL A 104 4.09 13.11 -12.62
C VAL A 104 4.59 13.39 -11.20
N VAL A 105 5.19 14.54 -10.93
CA VAL A 105 5.64 14.93 -9.58
C VAL A 105 4.43 15.16 -8.68
N GLN A 106 3.43 15.88 -9.16
CA GLN A 106 2.18 16.10 -8.45
C GLN A 106 1.40 14.81 -8.27
N LEU A 107 1.34 13.96 -9.29
CA LEU A 107 0.73 12.63 -9.16
C LEU A 107 1.36 11.82 -8.02
N ARG A 108 2.70 11.77 -7.94
CA ARG A 108 3.41 11.00 -6.92
C ARG A 108 3.33 11.62 -5.52
N ALA A 109 2.99 12.90 -5.40
CA ALA A 109 2.63 13.51 -4.12
C ALA A 109 1.23 13.06 -3.66
N ARG A 110 0.28 12.91 -4.59
CA ARG A 110 -1.09 12.45 -4.33
C ARG A 110 -1.18 10.93 -4.15
N VAL A 111 -0.30 10.15 -4.80
CA VAL A 111 -0.27 8.67 -4.78
C VAL A 111 1.07 8.20 -4.22
N GLY A 112 1.13 8.07 -2.90
CA GLY A 112 2.32 7.62 -2.17
C GLY A 112 2.59 6.13 -2.36
N MET A 113 3.86 5.70 -2.19
CA MET A 113 4.24 4.30 -2.33
C MET A 113 5.15 3.83 -1.21
N VAL A 114 4.83 2.66 -0.67
CA VAL A 114 5.62 1.90 0.30
C VAL A 114 6.09 0.61 -0.38
N PHE A 115 7.40 0.38 -0.37
CA PHE A 115 8.02 -0.75 -1.07
C PHE A 115 8.12 -1.98 -0.18
N GLN A 116 8.27 -3.14 -0.81
CA GLN A 116 8.43 -4.44 -0.16
C GLN A 116 9.64 -4.46 0.79
N LYS A 117 10.79 -3.99 0.32
CA LYS A 117 11.98 -3.84 1.16
C LYS A 117 12.00 -2.42 1.72
N PRO A 118 12.07 -2.27 3.05
CA PRO A 118 12.23 -0.95 3.64
C PRO A 118 13.41 -0.22 3.02
N ASN A 119 13.20 1.03 2.66
CA ASN A 119 14.20 1.85 1.97
C ASN A 119 14.33 3.25 2.59
N PRO A 120 14.62 3.35 3.89
CA PRO A 120 14.88 4.64 4.50
C PRO A 120 16.08 5.30 3.79
N PHE A 121 16.01 6.62 3.64
CA PHE A 121 17.16 7.36 3.14
C PHE A 121 18.32 7.26 4.15
N PRO A 122 19.61 7.31 3.72
CA PRO A 122 20.76 7.35 4.60
C PRO A 122 20.89 8.74 5.26
N LYS A 123 19.85 9.11 5.97
CA LYS A 123 19.60 10.38 6.67
C LYS A 123 19.00 10.08 8.04
N SER A 124 18.87 11.10 8.88
CA SER A 124 18.21 10.95 10.18
C SER A 124 16.74 10.53 10.04
N ILE A 125 16.16 10.04 11.14
CA ILE A 125 14.72 9.71 11.23
C ILE A 125 13.90 10.96 10.87
N PHE A 126 14.25 12.11 11.44
CA PHE A 126 13.60 13.40 11.13
C PHE A 126 13.66 13.72 9.64
N GLU A 127 14.87 13.69 9.05
CA GLU A 127 15.09 14.05 7.65
C GLU A 127 14.39 13.08 6.67
N ASN A 128 14.20 11.82 7.05
CA ASN A 128 13.41 10.88 6.24
C ASN A 128 11.97 11.35 6.08
N VAL A 129 11.32 11.77 7.18
CA VAL A 129 9.92 12.18 7.16
C VAL A 129 9.77 13.60 6.63
N ALA A 130 10.69 14.51 6.98
CA ALA A 130 10.70 15.91 6.57
C ALA A 130 10.97 16.12 5.07
N TYR A 131 11.53 15.11 4.38
CA TYR A 131 11.98 15.23 3.00
C TYR A 131 10.85 15.64 2.04
N GLY A 132 9.76 14.90 2.03
CA GLY A 132 8.61 15.17 1.16
C GLY A 132 7.99 16.55 1.42
N PRO A 133 7.58 16.85 2.65
CA PRO A 133 7.05 18.17 3.02
C PRO A 133 7.94 19.35 2.60
N ARG A 134 9.27 19.19 2.71
CA ARG A 134 10.23 20.23 2.34
C ARG A 134 10.28 20.47 0.83
N ILE A 135 10.37 19.43 0.02
CA ILE A 135 10.45 19.59 -1.45
C ILE A 135 9.11 20.02 -2.08
N HIS A 136 7.99 19.69 -1.46
CA HIS A 136 6.67 20.12 -1.90
C HIS A 136 6.22 21.45 -1.30
N GLY A 137 7.06 22.10 -0.48
CA GLY A 137 6.75 23.41 0.11
C GLY A 137 5.56 23.37 1.08
N LEU A 138 5.32 22.25 1.77
CA LEU A 138 4.18 22.06 2.67
C LEU A 138 4.38 22.70 4.05
N SER A 139 5.53 23.33 4.30
CA SER A 139 5.84 24.04 5.53
C SER A 139 6.58 25.33 5.21
N THR A 140 6.20 26.40 5.87
CA THR A 140 6.82 27.73 5.74
C THR A 140 7.80 28.03 6.88
N SER A 141 7.75 27.23 7.95
CA SER A 141 8.58 27.37 9.13
C SER A 141 9.13 26.05 9.65
N LYS A 142 10.20 26.14 10.45
CA LYS A 142 10.77 24.97 11.12
C LYS A 142 9.75 24.31 12.06
N ALA A 143 8.96 25.10 12.80
CA ALA A 143 7.96 24.59 13.73
C ALA A 143 6.83 23.80 13.01
N GLU A 144 6.38 24.28 11.85
CA GLU A 144 5.40 23.56 11.03
C GLU A 144 5.96 22.23 10.52
N LEU A 145 7.21 22.21 10.07
CA LEU A 145 7.88 21.00 9.63
C LEU A 145 8.02 19.98 10.76
N GLU A 146 8.42 20.42 11.96
CA GLU A 146 8.49 19.59 13.16
C GLU A 146 7.12 19.00 13.53
N ALA A 147 6.05 19.81 13.44
CA ALA A 147 4.69 19.34 13.67
C ALA A 147 4.23 18.29 12.63
N ILE A 148 4.60 18.46 11.35
CA ILE A 148 4.33 17.46 10.31
C ILE A 148 5.06 16.14 10.62
N VAL A 149 6.34 16.21 10.97
CA VAL A 149 7.16 15.03 11.28
C VAL A 149 6.58 14.28 12.49
N GLU A 150 6.31 14.99 13.59
CA GLU A 150 5.71 14.40 14.79
C GLU A 150 4.37 13.72 14.48
N ARG A 151 3.47 14.42 13.81
CA ARG A 151 2.16 13.89 13.42
C ARG A 151 2.28 12.62 12.55
N SER A 152 3.21 12.62 11.60
CA SER A 152 3.42 11.49 10.69
C SER A 152 4.01 10.28 11.41
N LEU A 153 4.97 10.50 12.31
CA LEU A 153 5.53 9.43 13.15
C LEU A 153 4.49 8.86 14.14
N LYS A 154 3.65 9.71 14.72
CA LYS A 154 2.52 9.28 15.57
C LYS A 154 1.54 8.40 14.79
N ARG A 155 1.13 8.86 13.60
CA ARG A 155 0.23 8.09 12.72
C ARG A 155 0.82 6.77 12.25
N ALA A 156 2.14 6.70 12.08
CA ALA A 156 2.84 5.47 11.74
C ALA A 156 3.13 4.57 12.96
N GLY A 157 2.63 4.91 14.15
CA GLY A 157 2.85 4.17 15.39
C GLY A 157 4.33 4.06 15.77
N LEU A 158 5.16 5.02 15.38
CA LEU A 158 6.61 4.98 15.59
C LEU A 158 7.11 6.03 16.58
N TRP A 159 6.32 7.07 16.85
CA TRP A 159 6.72 8.24 17.64
C TRP A 159 7.34 7.88 18.99
N ASP A 160 6.66 7.09 19.81
CA ASP A 160 7.10 6.76 21.16
C ASP A 160 8.42 5.97 21.21
N GLU A 161 8.74 5.28 20.11
CA GLU A 161 9.97 4.52 19.97
C GLU A 161 11.17 5.38 19.54
N VAL A 162 10.93 6.58 18.93
CA VAL A 162 11.99 7.36 18.28
C VAL A 162 12.05 8.85 18.69
N LYS A 163 11.09 9.38 19.43
CA LYS A 163 10.98 10.82 19.77
C LYS A 163 12.24 11.43 20.39
N ASP A 164 12.98 10.64 21.17
CA ASP A 164 14.19 11.10 21.87
C ASP A 164 15.47 10.90 21.05
N ARG A 165 15.36 10.37 19.81
CA ARG A 165 16.50 10.05 18.93
C ARG A 165 16.25 10.37 17.46
N LEU A 166 15.47 11.42 17.16
CA LEU A 166 15.12 11.83 15.80
C LEU A 166 16.32 12.20 14.92
N SER A 167 17.45 12.54 15.52
CA SER A 167 18.72 12.82 14.82
C SER A 167 19.51 11.59 14.42
N GLU A 168 19.16 10.39 14.94
CA GLU A 168 19.82 9.14 14.58
C GLU A 168 19.46 8.71 13.15
N SER A 169 20.34 7.88 12.56
CA SER A 169 20.12 7.36 11.20
C SER A 169 18.85 6.50 11.12
N GLY A 170 18.00 6.77 10.13
CA GLY A 170 16.83 5.93 9.84
C GLY A 170 17.21 4.50 9.44
N THR A 171 18.42 4.27 8.94
CA THR A 171 18.91 2.93 8.58
C THR A 171 19.38 2.10 9.78
N ALA A 172 19.54 2.72 10.95
CA ALA A 172 19.91 2.02 12.20
C ALA A 172 18.70 1.38 12.91
N LEU A 173 17.49 1.67 12.47
CA LEU A 173 16.25 1.12 13.00
C LEU A 173 16.10 -0.38 12.66
N SER A 174 15.31 -1.11 13.46
CA SER A 174 14.90 -2.49 13.11
C SER A 174 14.06 -2.53 11.82
N GLY A 175 13.95 -3.69 11.15
CA GLY A 175 13.21 -3.82 9.90
C GLY A 175 11.76 -3.31 10.00
N GLY A 176 11.03 -3.68 11.06
CA GLY A 176 9.67 -3.20 11.29
C GLY A 176 9.59 -1.69 11.60
N GLN A 177 10.58 -1.14 12.30
CA GLN A 177 10.69 0.31 12.52
C GLN A 177 11.01 1.05 11.20
N GLN A 178 11.93 0.51 10.38
CA GLN A 178 12.25 1.07 9.07
C GLN A 178 11.02 1.09 8.16
N GLN A 179 10.21 0.03 8.17
CA GLN A 179 8.99 -0.02 7.37
C GLN A 179 7.97 1.04 7.85
N ARG A 180 7.77 1.18 9.15
CA ARG A 180 6.91 2.24 9.69
C ARG A 180 7.47 3.65 9.42
N LEU A 181 8.80 3.83 9.40
CA LEU A 181 9.43 5.06 8.97
C LEU A 181 9.14 5.37 7.49
N CYS A 182 9.21 4.37 6.61
CA CYS A 182 8.85 4.52 5.21
C CYS A 182 7.36 4.88 5.02
N ILE A 183 6.47 4.31 5.85
CA ILE A 183 5.05 4.69 5.87
C ILE A 183 4.90 6.13 6.37
N ALA A 184 5.56 6.51 7.48
CA ALA A 184 5.54 7.88 8.00
C ALA A 184 5.99 8.90 6.93
N ARG A 185 7.06 8.57 6.18
CA ARG A 185 7.54 9.37 5.05
C ARG A 185 6.50 9.50 3.94
N ALA A 186 5.82 8.41 3.59
CA ALA A 186 4.82 8.40 2.53
C ALA A 186 3.59 9.24 2.90
N ILE A 187 3.13 9.20 4.16
CA ILE A 187 1.96 9.96 4.63
C ILE A 187 2.27 11.40 5.03
N ALA A 188 3.55 11.80 5.11
CA ALA A 188 3.94 13.14 5.52
C ALA A 188 3.53 14.23 4.53
N VAL A 189 3.34 13.88 3.26
CA VAL A 189 2.84 14.78 2.20
C VAL A 189 1.31 14.79 2.11
N ASP A 190 0.62 14.05 2.99
CA ASP A 190 -0.83 13.89 3.05
C ASP A 190 -1.43 13.42 1.70
N PRO A 191 -0.99 12.26 1.18
CA PRO A 191 -1.46 11.73 -0.10
C PRO A 191 -2.96 11.40 -0.05
N GLU A 192 -3.55 11.14 -1.19
CA GLU A 192 -4.95 10.66 -1.30
C GLU A 192 -5.00 9.13 -1.37
N VAL A 193 -3.96 8.53 -1.97
CA VAL A 193 -3.84 7.09 -2.16
C VAL A 193 -2.49 6.61 -1.63
N ILE A 194 -2.49 5.45 -0.96
CA ILE A 194 -1.26 4.78 -0.52
C ILE A 194 -1.18 3.41 -1.20
N LEU A 195 -0.10 3.22 -1.95
CA LEU A 195 0.25 1.95 -2.57
C LEU A 195 1.25 1.21 -1.69
N MET A 196 1.00 -0.06 -1.39
CA MET A 196 1.86 -0.90 -0.55
C MET A 196 2.23 -2.18 -1.29
N ASP A 197 3.50 -2.33 -1.63
CA ASP A 197 4.01 -3.54 -2.31
C ASP A 197 4.57 -4.52 -1.27
N GLU A 198 3.82 -5.55 -0.90
CA GLU A 198 4.17 -6.58 0.09
C GLU A 198 4.79 -6.04 1.40
N PRO A 199 4.16 -5.09 2.10
CA PRO A 199 4.80 -4.31 3.18
C PRO A 199 5.21 -5.14 4.40
N CYS A 200 4.77 -6.39 4.52
CA CYS A 200 5.05 -7.27 5.66
C CYS A 200 5.94 -8.48 5.31
N SER A 201 6.34 -8.66 4.04
CA SER A 201 6.97 -9.92 3.57
C SER A 201 8.32 -10.25 4.24
N ALA A 202 9.03 -9.24 4.74
CA ALA A 202 10.34 -9.39 5.39
C ALA A 202 10.30 -9.16 6.91
N LEU A 203 9.10 -9.15 7.53
CA LEU A 203 8.91 -8.80 8.92
C LEU A 203 8.54 -10.03 9.77
N ASP A 204 8.91 -9.99 11.05
CA ASP A 204 8.45 -10.93 12.05
C ASP A 204 6.94 -10.79 12.33
N PRO A 205 6.30 -11.77 12.99
CA PRO A 205 4.86 -11.72 13.24
C PRO A 205 4.39 -10.51 14.07
N ILE A 206 5.22 -10.03 15.02
CA ILE A 206 4.88 -8.88 15.87
C ILE A 206 4.90 -7.59 15.04
N ALA A 207 5.95 -7.39 14.25
CA ALA A 207 6.05 -6.26 13.34
C ALA A 207 4.95 -6.28 12.28
N THR A 208 4.62 -7.48 11.75
CA THR A 208 3.51 -7.67 10.81
C THR A 208 2.17 -7.22 11.41
N ALA A 209 1.86 -7.65 12.65
CA ALA A 209 0.64 -7.25 13.35
C ALA A 209 0.54 -5.73 13.51
N LYS A 210 1.64 -5.05 13.86
CA LYS A 210 1.70 -3.59 13.97
C LYS A 210 1.42 -2.90 12.62
N ILE A 211 1.93 -3.45 11.51
CA ILE A 211 1.65 -2.88 10.17
C ILE A 211 0.19 -3.13 9.77
N GLU A 212 -0.37 -4.29 10.06
CA GLU A 212 -1.79 -4.58 9.78
C GLU A 212 -2.72 -3.64 10.57
N GLU A 213 -2.43 -3.39 11.86
CA GLU A 213 -3.16 -2.43 12.68
C GLU A 213 -3.05 -1.00 12.11
N LEU A 214 -1.84 -0.61 11.71
CA LEU A 214 -1.60 0.68 11.07
C LEU A 214 -2.39 0.84 9.77
N ILE A 215 -2.49 -0.20 8.93
CA ILE A 215 -3.30 -0.18 7.71
C ILE A 215 -4.78 0.09 8.04
N HIS A 216 -5.30 -0.53 9.12
CA HIS A 216 -6.67 -0.27 9.58
C HIS A 216 -6.91 1.18 10.00
N GLU A 217 -5.94 1.80 10.69
CA GLU A 217 -6.05 3.20 11.09
C GLU A 217 -5.96 4.16 9.89
N LEU A 218 -5.05 3.88 8.97
CA LEU A 218 -4.84 4.70 7.77
C LEU A 218 -6.03 4.65 6.79
N ARG A 219 -6.75 3.53 6.71
CA ARG A 219 -7.90 3.34 5.83
C ARG A 219 -8.96 4.43 5.97
N GLY A 220 -9.24 4.92 7.20
CA GLY A 220 -10.25 5.96 7.43
C GLY A 220 -9.89 7.33 6.84
N ARG A 221 -8.74 7.44 6.17
CA ARG A 221 -8.25 8.71 5.60
C ARG A 221 -7.73 8.58 4.17
N TYR A 222 -7.27 7.41 3.79
CA TYR A 222 -6.61 7.15 2.51
C TYR A 222 -7.27 5.99 1.78
N ALA A 223 -7.37 6.08 0.47
CA ALA A 223 -7.56 4.90 -0.36
C ALA A 223 -6.28 4.07 -0.33
N ILE A 224 -6.36 2.76 -0.06
CA ILE A 224 -5.17 1.91 0.05
C ILE A 224 -5.25 0.77 -0.96
N ALA A 225 -4.19 0.59 -1.76
CA ALA A 225 -3.97 -0.60 -2.57
C ALA A 225 -2.76 -1.36 -2.04
N ILE A 226 -2.93 -2.63 -1.69
CA ILE A 226 -1.88 -3.46 -1.11
C ILE A 226 -1.66 -4.72 -1.94
N VAL A 227 -0.41 -5.01 -2.27
CA VAL A 227 0.00 -6.32 -2.82
C VAL A 227 0.36 -7.24 -1.66
N THR A 228 -0.15 -8.45 -1.68
CA THR A 228 0.28 -9.53 -0.80
C THR A 228 0.14 -10.89 -1.49
N HIS A 229 1.01 -11.83 -1.16
CA HIS A 229 0.88 -13.22 -1.58
C HIS A 229 0.12 -14.07 -0.55
N ASN A 230 -0.31 -13.49 0.57
CA ASN A 230 -0.99 -14.17 1.66
C ASN A 230 -2.47 -13.78 1.72
N MET A 231 -3.34 -14.73 1.34
CA MET A 231 -4.81 -14.53 1.40
C MET A 231 -5.30 -14.23 2.81
N GLN A 232 -4.71 -14.85 3.84
CA GLN A 232 -5.11 -14.59 5.22
C GLN A 232 -4.79 -13.15 5.63
N GLN A 233 -3.67 -12.60 5.17
CA GLN A 233 -3.35 -11.19 5.36
C GLN A 233 -4.36 -10.30 4.62
N ALA A 234 -4.63 -10.58 3.34
CA ALA A 234 -5.65 -9.85 2.59
C ALA A 234 -7.00 -9.87 3.33
N ALA A 235 -7.40 -11.06 3.83
CA ALA A 235 -8.62 -11.22 4.61
C ALA A 235 -8.63 -10.39 5.91
N ARG A 236 -7.49 -10.12 6.55
CA ARG A 236 -7.42 -9.30 7.77
C ARG A 236 -7.41 -7.80 7.51
N VAL A 237 -6.92 -7.33 6.36
CA VAL A 237 -6.68 -5.89 6.16
C VAL A 237 -7.58 -5.25 5.10
N SER A 238 -8.14 -6.03 4.15
CA SER A 238 -8.82 -5.46 2.99
C SER A 238 -10.34 -5.70 2.99
N GLN A 239 -11.07 -4.80 2.33
CA GLN A 239 -12.50 -4.92 2.06
C GLN A 239 -12.76 -5.45 0.66
N ARG A 240 -11.84 -5.21 -0.27
CA ARG A 240 -11.90 -5.70 -1.64
C ARG A 240 -10.62 -6.43 -1.98
N THR A 241 -10.75 -7.48 -2.78
CA THR A 241 -9.61 -8.29 -3.23
C THR A 241 -9.70 -8.54 -4.72
N ALA A 242 -8.57 -8.42 -5.41
CA ALA A 242 -8.38 -8.81 -6.80
C ALA A 242 -7.37 -9.95 -6.88
N PHE A 243 -7.75 -11.06 -7.51
CA PHE A 243 -6.86 -12.19 -7.76
C PHE A 243 -6.23 -12.09 -9.14
N PHE A 244 -4.90 -12.07 -9.17
CA PHE A 244 -4.08 -12.00 -10.37
C PHE A 244 -3.44 -13.34 -10.69
N HIS A 245 -3.46 -13.73 -11.96
CA HIS A 245 -2.80 -14.92 -12.45
C HIS A 245 -2.30 -14.75 -13.89
N LEU A 246 -1.03 -15.03 -14.16
CA LEU A 246 -0.39 -14.96 -15.49
C LEU A 246 -0.69 -13.66 -16.26
N GLY A 247 -0.67 -12.52 -15.55
CA GLY A 247 -0.91 -11.20 -16.14
C GLY A 247 -2.38 -10.81 -16.30
N GLU A 248 -3.31 -11.65 -15.89
CA GLU A 248 -4.75 -11.41 -15.93
C GLU A 248 -5.31 -11.17 -14.53
N MET A 249 -6.34 -10.34 -14.39
CA MET A 249 -7.17 -10.26 -13.21
C MET A 249 -8.32 -11.25 -13.36
N VAL A 250 -8.24 -12.35 -12.60
CA VAL A 250 -9.18 -13.48 -12.71
C VAL A 250 -10.50 -13.18 -12.01
N GLU A 251 -10.42 -12.55 -10.84
CA GLU A 251 -11.59 -12.23 -10.03
C GLU A 251 -11.34 -10.96 -9.23
N TYR A 252 -12.40 -10.16 -9.07
CA TYR A 252 -12.41 -8.98 -8.21
C TYR A 252 -13.75 -8.87 -7.48
N GLY A 253 -13.70 -8.70 -6.16
CA GLY A 253 -14.91 -8.65 -5.36
C GLY A 253 -14.67 -8.25 -3.90
N LYS A 254 -15.69 -8.46 -3.07
CA LYS A 254 -15.57 -8.31 -1.62
C LYS A 254 -14.64 -9.38 -1.06
N THR A 255 -13.74 -8.98 -0.19
CA THR A 255 -12.78 -9.89 0.43
C THR A 255 -13.45 -11.01 1.21
N SER A 256 -14.54 -10.70 1.92
CA SER A 256 -15.33 -11.68 2.68
C SER A 256 -15.91 -12.78 1.77
N GLU A 257 -16.44 -12.42 0.60
CA GLU A 257 -16.98 -13.36 -0.38
C GLU A 257 -15.84 -14.19 -1.00
N MET A 258 -14.79 -13.54 -1.48
CA MET A 258 -13.66 -14.22 -2.13
C MET A 258 -12.91 -15.17 -1.19
N SER A 259 -12.82 -14.86 0.10
CA SER A 259 -12.12 -15.70 1.08
C SER A 259 -12.89 -16.96 1.47
N THR A 260 -14.21 -16.99 1.29
CA THR A 260 -15.08 -18.08 1.73
C THR A 260 -15.71 -18.84 0.58
N ASN A 261 -16.14 -18.14 -0.46
CA ASN A 261 -16.85 -18.72 -1.61
C ASN A 261 -16.52 -17.95 -2.90
N PRO A 262 -15.27 -18.05 -3.42
CA PRO A 262 -14.89 -17.42 -4.67
C PRO A 262 -15.72 -17.97 -5.84
N ARG A 263 -15.96 -17.13 -6.85
CA ARG A 263 -16.76 -17.49 -8.03
C ARG A 263 -15.95 -18.28 -9.07
N GLU A 264 -14.64 -17.98 -9.14
CA GLU A 264 -13.74 -18.56 -10.11
C GLU A 264 -12.99 -19.76 -9.50
N GLN A 265 -13.00 -20.89 -10.21
CA GLN A 265 -12.30 -22.10 -9.77
C GLN A 265 -10.81 -21.85 -9.53
N ARG A 266 -10.15 -21.04 -10.38
CA ARG A 266 -8.73 -20.66 -10.21
C ARG A 266 -8.48 -19.91 -8.91
N THR A 267 -9.41 -19.06 -8.47
CA THR A 267 -9.34 -18.36 -7.19
C THR A 267 -9.49 -19.36 -6.04
N GLN A 268 -10.43 -20.29 -6.14
CA GLN A 268 -10.64 -21.33 -5.13
C GLN A 268 -9.40 -22.22 -4.95
N ASP A 269 -8.80 -22.65 -6.06
CA ASP A 269 -7.60 -23.49 -6.04
C ASP A 269 -6.42 -22.76 -5.39
N TYR A 270 -6.26 -21.47 -5.69
CA TYR A 270 -5.23 -20.64 -5.06
C TYR A 270 -5.42 -20.51 -3.54
N ILE A 271 -6.64 -20.20 -3.08
CA ILE A 271 -6.95 -20.00 -1.66
C ILE A 271 -6.82 -21.29 -0.86
N THR A 272 -7.18 -22.43 -1.46
CA THR A 272 -7.11 -23.75 -0.80
C THR A 272 -5.73 -24.40 -0.89
N GLY A 273 -4.74 -23.73 -1.50
CA GLY A 273 -3.39 -24.29 -1.68
C GLY A 273 -3.30 -25.44 -2.67
N ARG A 274 -4.32 -25.66 -3.50
CA ARG A 274 -4.34 -26.66 -4.58
C ARG A 274 -3.72 -26.18 -5.89
N TYR A 275 -3.04 -25.06 -5.79
CA TYR A 275 -2.38 -24.39 -6.91
C TYR A 275 -0.95 -24.95 -7.04
N GLY A 276 -0.68 -25.74 -8.06
CA GLY A 276 0.63 -26.34 -8.34
C GLY A 276 0.70 -26.81 -9.77
#